data_5efb1c1d6ab044d5310424d374aee52e
#
_entry.id   5efb1c1d6ab044d5310424d374aee52e
#
_cell.length_a   1.000
_cell.length_b   1.000
_cell.length_c   1.000
_cell.angle_alpha   90.00
_cell.angle_beta   90.00
_cell.angle_gamma   90.00
#
_symmetry.space_group_name_H-M   'P 1'
#
loop_
_entity.id
_entity.type
_entity.pdbx_description
1 polymer ?
#
loop_
_entity_poly.entity_id
_entity_poly.type
_entity_poly.pdbx_seq_one_letter_code
_entity_poly.pdbx_strand_id
1 'polypeptide(L)'
;MLFETTWKRWTILPALAVALFFLYFFGLTRTGLLSADEPRYAAIGRAMAQTGDWVTPRLWGKPWFEKPPLLYWMTAAAFKAGLDQDLAPRLPVALLSVCFLVYFFIALRREFGEQAAFYSTTILATSAGWLAFSHVAVTDLPMSAAFAAAMLIAYRAATVRESVSAASLSAGILLGLAVLAKGLVPLALFLPAVWFLRHRLRALLGILTAAAVVALPWYATVTWINGPAFLQEFFWKHHLERYVTGSLLHERPFWFYLPVLLAGLFPWSPFLLLLFSKQTYRDQRIQFLAVWLAWGLIFFSLSRNKLPGYLLPLLPPLAALLGLAIAKAQARTVKIAALIAASAALLWFIPAIQDLLPQALLHGFSRAQFHLPLVWILPALALVLICGLLERTGRRDLAITLISMVIVLSVARLVCETYPELDQKVSARRFWISHKESITCSSDSDRSWRYGLNYYAGREIPDCN
;
A
#
# COMPACT_ATOMS: atom_id res chain seq x y z
N MET A 1 -9.39 11.11 25.45
CA MET A 1 -10.37 10.43 26.34
C MET A 1 -10.52 8.90 26.12
N LEU A 2 -10.02 8.29 25.05
CA LEU A 2 -10.09 6.83 24.86
C LEU A 2 -9.16 6.02 25.80
N PHE A 3 -8.14 6.63 26.39
CA PHE A 3 -7.10 5.97 27.20
C PHE A 3 -6.99 6.45 28.65
N GLU A 4 -7.96 7.16 29.18
CA GLU A 4 -7.85 7.79 30.52
C GLU A 4 -8.03 6.85 31.72
N THR A 5 -8.48 5.62 31.52
CA THR A 5 -8.57 4.65 32.62
C THR A 5 -7.77 3.40 32.29
N THR A 6 -6.99 2.88 33.24
CA THR A 6 -6.19 1.64 33.12
C THR A 6 -7.03 0.46 32.63
N TRP A 7 -8.27 0.32 33.08
CA TRP A 7 -9.21 -0.72 32.64
C TRP A 7 -9.50 -0.67 31.13
N LYS A 8 -9.69 0.52 30.54
CA LYS A 8 -9.94 0.68 29.10
C LYS A 8 -8.73 0.25 28.25
N ARG A 9 -7.51 0.43 28.74
CA ARG A 9 -6.30 -0.02 28.03
C ARG A 9 -6.24 -1.54 27.92
N TRP A 10 -6.62 -2.27 28.96
CA TRP A 10 -6.57 -3.74 29.00
C TRP A 10 -7.57 -4.41 28.04
N THR A 11 -8.64 -3.75 27.67
CA THR A 11 -9.64 -4.28 26.72
C THR A 11 -9.44 -3.79 25.30
N ILE A 12 -9.02 -2.54 25.10
CA ILE A 12 -8.86 -1.93 23.76
C ILE A 12 -7.62 -2.49 23.05
N LEU A 13 -6.48 -2.62 23.70
CA LEU A 13 -5.26 -3.10 23.08
C LEU A 13 -5.36 -4.53 22.51
N PRO A 14 -5.91 -5.52 23.25
CA PRO A 14 -6.16 -6.85 22.68
C PRO A 14 -7.13 -6.82 21.49
N ALA A 15 -8.21 -6.07 21.58
CA ALA A 15 -9.18 -5.96 20.49
C ALA A 15 -8.54 -5.35 19.22
N LEU A 16 -7.72 -4.31 19.40
CA LEU A 16 -6.95 -3.74 18.29
C LEU A 16 -5.93 -4.73 17.71
N ALA A 17 -5.22 -5.46 18.56
CA ALA A 17 -4.27 -6.49 18.11
C ALA A 17 -4.97 -7.59 17.31
N VAL A 18 -6.15 -8.05 17.76
CA VAL A 18 -6.98 -9.02 17.04
C VAL A 18 -7.46 -8.43 15.71
N ALA A 19 -7.93 -7.20 15.67
CA ALA A 19 -8.35 -6.56 14.43
C ALA A 19 -7.18 -6.41 13.43
N LEU A 20 -6.02 -5.98 13.88
CA LEU A 20 -4.80 -5.88 13.05
C LEU A 20 -4.35 -7.26 12.56
N PHE A 21 -4.45 -8.31 13.40
CA PHE A 21 -4.14 -9.67 12.98
C PHE A 21 -5.04 -10.10 11.82
N PHE A 22 -6.36 -9.94 11.94
CA PHE A 22 -7.29 -10.32 10.88
C PHE A 22 -7.14 -9.46 9.62
N LEU A 23 -6.81 -8.18 9.75
CA LEU A 23 -6.62 -7.28 8.60
C LEU A 23 -5.31 -7.53 7.85
N TYR A 24 -4.22 -7.93 8.51
CA TYR A 24 -2.88 -7.89 7.91
C TYR A 24 -2.15 -9.23 7.87
N PHE A 25 -2.47 -10.16 8.75
CA PHE A 25 -1.72 -11.43 8.87
C PHE A 25 -2.57 -12.67 8.59
N PHE A 26 -3.87 -12.59 8.86
CA PHE A 26 -4.74 -13.72 8.68
C PHE A 26 -4.84 -14.11 7.19
N GLY A 27 -4.40 -15.32 6.89
CA GLY A 27 -4.53 -15.90 5.54
C GLY A 27 -3.50 -15.45 4.52
N LEU A 28 -2.34 -14.89 4.93
CA LEU A 28 -1.28 -14.51 3.99
C LEU A 28 -0.83 -15.67 3.09
N THR A 29 -0.98 -16.91 3.52
CA THR A 29 -0.60 -18.12 2.77
C THR A 29 -1.80 -18.90 2.21
N ARG A 30 -3.04 -18.39 2.40
CA ARG A 30 -4.27 -19.06 1.92
C ARG A 30 -4.37 -19.11 0.40
N THR A 31 -3.76 -18.16 -0.30
CA THR A 31 -3.59 -18.19 -1.75
C THR A 31 -2.12 -18.18 -2.11
N GLY A 32 -1.74 -18.89 -3.17
CA GLY A 32 -0.41 -18.78 -3.73
C GLY A 32 -0.15 -17.38 -4.29
N LEU A 33 1.07 -17.13 -4.78
CA LEU A 33 1.47 -15.83 -5.28
C LEU A 33 0.67 -15.47 -6.53
N LEU A 34 0.24 -14.21 -6.62
CA LEU A 34 -0.68 -13.71 -7.63
C LEU A 34 0.02 -12.73 -8.59
N SER A 35 -0.55 -12.56 -9.77
CA SER A 35 -0.04 -11.68 -10.83
C SER A 35 1.36 -12.06 -11.34
N ALA A 36 1.90 -11.25 -12.25
CA ALA A 36 3.25 -11.47 -12.79
C ALA A 36 4.36 -10.96 -11.86
N ASP A 37 4.07 -9.97 -11.03
CA ASP A 37 5.09 -9.27 -10.25
C ASP A 37 5.44 -10.00 -8.95
N GLU A 38 4.45 -10.51 -8.23
CA GLU A 38 4.66 -11.12 -6.93
C GLU A 38 5.57 -12.38 -6.99
N PRO A 39 5.28 -13.40 -7.83
CA PRO A 39 6.14 -14.58 -7.92
C PRO A 39 7.54 -14.25 -8.45
N ARG A 40 7.66 -13.27 -9.35
CA ARG A 40 8.93 -12.82 -9.88
C ARG A 40 9.81 -12.18 -8.82
N TYR A 41 9.25 -11.27 -8.02
CA TYR A 41 10.00 -10.61 -6.94
C TYR A 41 10.35 -11.60 -5.82
N ALA A 42 9.45 -12.52 -5.51
CA ALA A 42 9.71 -13.60 -4.56
C ALA A 42 10.83 -14.53 -5.03
N ALA A 43 10.87 -14.88 -6.33
CA ALA A 43 11.94 -15.69 -6.92
C ALA A 43 13.32 -15.02 -6.80
N ILE A 44 13.39 -13.71 -7.05
CA ILE A 44 14.64 -12.94 -6.89
C ILE A 44 15.09 -12.93 -5.42
N GLY A 45 14.19 -12.67 -4.47
CA GLY A 45 14.52 -12.71 -3.04
C GLY A 45 14.98 -14.10 -2.59
N ARG A 46 14.33 -15.17 -3.09
CA ARG A 46 14.75 -16.56 -2.83
C ARG A 46 16.13 -16.84 -3.40
N ALA A 47 16.41 -16.39 -4.63
CA ALA A 47 17.72 -16.55 -5.25
C ALA A 47 18.82 -15.84 -4.45
N MET A 48 18.58 -14.60 -3.97
CA MET A 48 19.51 -13.90 -3.07
C MET A 48 19.78 -14.67 -1.78
N ALA A 49 18.75 -15.24 -1.17
CA ALA A 49 18.88 -16.04 0.03
C ALA A 49 19.73 -17.31 -0.20
N GLN A 50 19.55 -17.96 -1.34
CA GLN A 50 20.25 -19.20 -1.71
C GLN A 50 21.70 -18.97 -2.12
N THR A 51 21.95 -17.96 -2.94
CA THR A 51 23.29 -17.68 -3.50
C THR A 51 24.18 -16.85 -2.59
N GLY A 52 23.59 -16.07 -1.67
CA GLY A 52 24.31 -15.07 -0.87
C GLY A 52 24.71 -13.82 -1.65
N ASP A 53 24.28 -13.66 -2.91
CA ASP A 53 24.48 -12.43 -3.71
C ASP A 53 23.38 -11.40 -3.38
N TRP A 54 23.66 -10.50 -2.44
CA TRP A 54 22.73 -9.44 -2.02
C TRP A 54 22.83 -8.18 -2.87
N VAL A 55 23.73 -8.16 -3.87
CA VAL A 55 23.99 -6.98 -4.70
C VAL A 55 23.25 -7.07 -6.03
N THR A 56 23.47 -8.15 -6.80
CA THR A 56 22.88 -8.33 -8.13
C THR A 56 21.57 -9.11 -8.07
N PRO A 57 20.40 -8.49 -8.25
CA PRO A 57 19.14 -9.23 -8.38
C PRO A 57 19.20 -10.16 -9.58
N ARG A 58 18.84 -11.44 -9.38
CA ARG A 58 18.82 -12.44 -10.46
C ARG A 58 17.49 -13.16 -10.53
N LEU A 59 16.93 -13.21 -11.73
CA LEU A 59 15.76 -14.03 -12.04
C LEU A 59 16.21 -15.20 -12.90
N TRP A 60 16.05 -16.42 -12.43
CA TRP A 60 16.48 -17.66 -13.10
C TRP A 60 17.96 -17.61 -13.53
N GLY A 61 18.82 -17.12 -12.64
CA GLY A 61 20.27 -16.99 -12.89
C GLY A 61 20.70 -15.77 -13.71
N LYS A 62 19.81 -15.12 -14.43
CA LYS A 62 20.09 -13.93 -15.23
C LYS A 62 19.94 -12.65 -14.41
N PRO A 63 20.83 -11.63 -14.54
CA PRO A 63 20.65 -10.33 -13.89
C PRO A 63 19.30 -9.70 -14.24
N TRP A 64 18.66 -9.09 -13.25
CA TRP A 64 17.33 -8.48 -13.39
C TRP A 64 17.26 -7.10 -12.74
N PHE A 65 17.27 -6.05 -13.56
CA PHE A 65 17.44 -4.66 -13.10
C PHE A 65 16.17 -3.81 -13.16
N GLU A 66 14.98 -4.43 -13.04
CA GLU A 66 13.72 -3.68 -13.09
C GLU A 66 13.46 -2.85 -11.83
N LYS A 67 13.83 -3.35 -10.65
CA LYS A 67 13.60 -2.71 -9.37
C LYS A 67 14.83 -2.76 -8.48
N PRO A 68 14.99 -1.76 -7.56
CA PRO A 68 16.02 -1.78 -6.53
C PRO A 68 15.74 -2.86 -5.47
N PRO A 69 16.70 -3.13 -4.56
CA PRO A 69 16.77 -4.39 -3.83
C PRO A 69 15.90 -4.48 -2.56
N LEU A 70 15.31 -3.39 -2.03
CA LEU A 70 14.73 -3.40 -0.68
C LEU A 70 13.73 -4.54 -0.46
N LEU A 71 12.79 -4.74 -1.38
CA LEU A 71 11.81 -5.83 -1.28
C LEU A 71 12.50 -7.20 -1.37
N TYR A 72 13.49 -7.35 -2.25
CA TYR A 72 14.26 -8.58 -2.40
C TYR A 72 15.05 -8.92 -1.13
N TRP A 73 15.67 -7.91 -0.51
CA TRP A 73 16.35 -8.06 0.78
C TRP A 73 15.41 -8.49 1.90
N MET A 74 14.23 -7.85 1.99
CA MET A 74 13.21 -8.21 2.98
C MET A 74 12.76 -9.68 2.79
N THR A 75 12.49 -10.08 1.56
CA THR A 75 12.11 -11.45 1.19
C THR A 75 13.24 -12.44 1.43
N ALA A 76 14.47 -12.08 1.06
CA ALA A 76 15.66 -12.95 1.28
C ALA A 76 15.93 -13.16 2.77
N ALA A 77 15.83 -12.12 3.59
CA ALA A 77 15.97 -12.22 5.03
C ALA A 77 14.90 -13.16 5.64
N ALA A 78 13.65 -13.08 5.15
CA ALA A 78 12.56 -13.94 5.58
C ALA A 78 12.81 -15.42 5.20
N PHE A 79 13.33 -15.69 4.00
CA PHE A 79 13.77 -17.04 3.61
C PHE A 79 14.94 -17.55 4.48
N LYS A 80 15.93 -16.70 4.78
CA LYS A 80 17.03 -17.03 5.68
C LYS A 80 16.56 -17.33 7.11
N ALA A 81 15.47 -16.70 7.54
CA ALA A 81 14.82 -16.98 8.82
C ALA A 81 13.98 -18.28 8.82
N GLY A 82 13.95 -19.03 7.71
CA GLY A 82 13.26 -20.33 7.59
C GLY A 82 11.77 -20.23 7.27
N LEU A 83 11.28 -19.08 6.81
CA LEU A 83 9.89 -18.96 6.39
C LEU A 83 9.64 -19.67 5.06
N ASP A 84 8.42 -20.22 4.90
CA ASP A 84 8.02 -20.93 3.70
C ASP A 84 7.89 -20.02 2.47
N GLN A 85 7.73 -20.65 1.30
CA GLN A 85 7.71 -19.98 0.02
C GLN A 85 6.56 -18.96 -0.16
N ASP A 86 5.41 -19.13 0.52
CA ASP A 86 4.27 -18.24 0.39
C ASP A 86 4.31 -17.11 1.45
N LEU A 87 4.87 -17.39 2.63
CA LEU A 87 4.94 -16.44 3.74
C LEU A 87 6.16 -15.52 3.65
N ALA A 88 7.32 -16.03 3.23
CA ALA A 88 8.57 -15.27 3.19
C ALA A 88 8.47 -13.96 2.36
N PRO A 89 7.79 -13.91 1.22
CA PRO A 89 7.62 -12.66 0.48
C PRO A 89 6.63 -11.69 1.14
N ARG A 90 5.54 -12.18 1.75
CA ARG A 90 4.40 -11.37 2.19
C ARG A 90 4.52 -10.85 3.61
N LEU A 91 5.03 -11.68 4.54
CA LEU A 91 5.11 -11.30 5.95
C LEU A 91 5.89 -10.01 6.19
N PRO A 92 7.07 -9.77 5.57
CA PRO A 92 7.80 -8.52 5.77
C PRO A 92 7.01 -7.30 5.31
N VAL A 93 6.22 -7.41 4.25
CA VAL A 93 5.37 -6.32 3.73
C VAL A 93 4.22 -6.03 4.70
N ALA A 94 3.54 -7.06 5.21
CA ALA A 94 2.48 -6.92 6.21
C ALA A 94 2.99 -6.31 7.52
N LEU A 95 4.15 -6.76 8.01
CA LEU A 95 4.80 -6.19 9.19
C LEU A 95 5.14 -4.71 8.99
N LEU A 96 5.73 -4.35 7.86
CA LEU A 96 6.06 -2.96 7.54
C LEU A 96 4.81 -2.09 7.49
N SER A 97 3.71 -2.62 6.94
CA SER A 97 2.43 -1.92 6.91
C SER A 97 1.93 -1.60 8.32
N VAL A 98 1.92 -2.58 9.23
CA VAL A 98 1.47 -2.38 10.61
C VAL A 98 2.41 -1.43 11.36
N CYS A 99 3.73 -1.59 11.22
CA CYS A 99 4.71 -0.66 11.80
C CYS A 99 4.49 0.78 11.32
N PHE A 100 4.21 0.96 10.03
CA PHE A 100 3.89 2.29 9.50
C PHE A 100 2.58 2.84 10.08
N LEU A 101 1.53 2.05 10.21
CA LEU A 101 0.26 2.50 10.80
C LEU A 101 0.42 2.95 12.26
N VAL A 102 1.21 2.22 13.05
CA VAL A 102 1.54 2.62 14.43
C VAL A 102 2.31 3.95 14.42
N TYR A 103 3.33 4.07 13.57
CA TYR A 103 4.07 5.32 13.42
C TYR A 103 3.15 6.47 12.96
N PHE A 104 2.28 6.23 11.98
CA PHE A 104 1.34 7.21 11.44
C PHE A 104 0.39 7.74 12.53
N PHE A 105 -0.16 6.85 13.36
CA PHE A 105 -0.97 7.25 14.51
C PHE A 105 -0.18 8.14 15.48
N ILE A 106 1.04 7.74 15.86
CA ILE A 106 1.89 8.50 16.79
C ILE A 106 2.23 9.87 16.22
N ALA A 107 2.60 9.93 14.95
CA ALA A 107 2.95 11.18 14.27
C ALA A 107 1.75 12.15 14.22
N LEU A 108 0.59 11.68 13.79
CA LEU A 108 -0.62 12.50 13.71
C LEU A 108 -1.17 12.90 15.09
N ARG A 109 -1.07 12.02 16.09
CA ARG A 109 -1.46 12.33 17.45
C ARG A 109 -0.67 13.50 18.04
N ARG A 110 0.64 13.54 17.76
CA ARG A 110 1.53 14.63 18.20
C ARG A 110 1.20 15.96 17.53
N GLU A 111 0.80 15.93 16.26
CA GLU A 111 0.57 17.13 15.46
C GLU A 111 -0.87 17.66 15.54
N PHE A 112 -1.84 16.77 15.63
CA PHE A 112 -3.26 17.11 15.45
C PHE A 112 -4.18 16.57 16.55
N GLY A 113 -3.62 15.88 17.54
CA GLY A 113 -4.38 15.31 18.65
C GLY A 113 -4.91 13.90 18.40
N GLU A 114 -5.42 13.29 19.45
CA GLU A 114 -5.77 11.86 19.49
C GLU A 114 -6.94 11.51 18.56
N GLN A 115 -7.98 12.34 18.52
CA GLN A 115 -9.18 12.08 17.74
C GLN A 115 -8.89 12.13 16.23
N ALA A 116 -8.13 13.14 15.79
CA ALA A 116 -7.71 13.24 14.40
C ALA A 116 -6.82 12.05 13.98
N ALA A 117 -5.87 11.66 14.84
CA ALA A 117 -5.02 10.50 14.60
C ALA A 117 -5.82 9.20 14.52
N PHE A 118 -6.80 9.02 15.42
CA PHE A 118 -7.69 7.86 15.42
C PHE A 118 -8.44 7.73 14.09
N TYR A 119 -9.14 8.78 13.64
CA TYR A 119 -9.89 8.73 12.40
C TYR A 119 -8.98 8.52 11.19
N SER A 120 -7.86 9.25 11.12
CA SER A 120 -6.91 9.14 10.01
C SER A 120 -6.33 7.74 9.88
N THR A 121 -5.89 7.17 11.01
CA THR A 121 -5.28 5.84 11.03
C THR A 121 -6.30 4.75 10.75
N THR A 122 -7.52 4.88 11.28
CA THR A 122 -8.62 3.95 10.99
C THR A 122 -8.98 3.97 9.51
N ILE A 123 -9.12 5.14 8.90
CA ILE A 123 -9.37 5.29 7.47
C ILE A 123 -8.28 4.61 6.66
N LEU A 124 -7.01 4.90 6.96
CA LEU A 124 -5.90 4.30 6.21
C LEU A 124 -5.85 2.78 6.39
N ALA A 125 -5.93 2.32 7.64
CA ALA A 125 -5.82 0.90 7.99
C ALA A 125 -6.93 0.02 7.41
N THR A 126 -8.09 0.60 7.11
CA THR A 126 -9.26 -0.11 6.59
C THR A 126 -9.63 0.29 5.15
N SER A 127 -8.81 1.11 4.51
CA SER A 127 -8.96 1.44 3.08
C SER A 127 -8.58 0.27 2.20
N ALA A 128 -9.43 -0.06 1.22
CA ALA A 128 -9.23 -1.20 0.32
C ALA A 128 -7.85 -1.18 -0.37
N GLY A 129 -7.39 -0.02 -0.82
CA GLY A 129 -6.09 0.11 -1.49
C GLY A 129 -4.91 -0.21 -0.57
N TRP A 130 -4.91 0.29 0.68
CA TRP A 130 -3.84 -0.01 1.63
C TRP A 130 -3.83 -1.48 2.04
N LEU A 131 -5.01 -2.05 2.31
CA LEU A 131 -5.18 -3.46 2.65
C LEU A 131 -4.71 -4.38 1.52
N ALA A 132 -5.15 -4.14 0.28
CA ALA A 132 -4.79 -4.97 -0.86
C ALA A 132 -3.26 -5.05 -1.06
N PHE A 133 -2.57 -3.91 -0.99
CA PHE A 133 -1.12 -3.87 -1.14
C PHE A 133 -0.34 -4.38 0.09
N SER A 134 -0.99 -4.52 1.23
CA SER A 134 -0.38 -5.12 2.42
C SER A 134 -0.35 -6.66 2.38
N HIS A 135 -1.14 -7.28 1.50
CA HIS A 135 -1.25 -8.73 1.35
C HIS A 135 -0.43 -9.29 0.17
N VAL A 136 0.22 -8.45 -0.60
CA VAL A 136 1.00 -8.85 -1.77
C VAL A 136 2.45 -8.35 -1.70
N ALA A 137 3.38 -9.18 -2.15
CA ALA A 137 4.81 -8.88 -2.10
C ALA A 137 5.25 -8.06 -3.32
N VAL A 138 4.86 -6.78 -3.35
CA VAL A 138 5.26 -5.81 -4.40
C VAL A 138 5.91 -4.58 -3.79
N THR A 139 6.67 -3.85 -4.60
CA THR A 139 7.51 -2.72 -4.14
C THR A 139 6.71 -1.48 -3.71
N ASP A 140 5.41 -1.44 -4.03
CA ASP A 140 4.56 -0.27 -3.82
C ASP A 140 4.37 0.06 -2.35
N LEU A 141 4.05 -0.91 -1.51
CA LEU A 141 3.83 -0.67 -0.08
C LEU A 141 5.13 -0.34 0.67
N PRO A 142 6.26 -1.07 0.49
CA PRO A 142 7.53 -0.70 1.10
C PRO A 142 7.97 0.73 0.76
N MET A 143 7.86 1.12 -0.50
CA MET A 143 8.13 2.48 -0.93
C MET A 143 7.19 3.48 -0.26
N SER A 144 5.88 3.23 -0.28
CA SER A 144 4.88 4.18 0.22
C SER A 144 4.97 4.39 1.72
N ALA A 145 5.21 3.33 2.49
CA ALA A 145 5.37 3.41 3.95
C ALA A 145 6.63 4.19 4.34
N ALA A 146 7.78 3.87 3.74
CA ALA A 146 9.04 4.58 4.00
C ALA A 146 8.96 6.05 3.56
N PHE A 147 8.43 6.30 2.35
CA PHE A 147 8.26 7.65 1.83
C PHE A 147 7.31 8.50 2.68
N ALA A 148 6.15 7.97 3.05
CA ALA A 148 5.18 8.70 3.86
C ALA A 148 5.72 9.01 5.26
N ALA A 149 6.47 8.09 5.87
CA ALA A 149 7.15 8.34 7.13
C ALA A 149 8.22 9.44 6.96
N ALA A 150 9.01 9.41 5.89
CA ALA A 150 9.98 10.47 5.57
C ALA A 150 9.32 11.84 5.42
N MET A 151 8.18 11.92 4.71
CA MET A 151 7.42 13.16 4.52
C MET A 151 6.91 13.74 5.84
N LEU A 152 6.35 12.91 6.72
CA LEU A 152 5.83 13.34 8.02
C LEU A 152 6.95 13.86 8.94
N ILE A 153 8.13 13.22 8.92
CA ILE A 153 9.29 13.68 9.70
C ILE A 153 9.89 14.95 9.09
N ALA A 154 10.01 15.02 7.76
CA ALA A 154 10.52 16.20 7.07
C ALA A 154 9.65 17.43 7.35
N TYR A 155 8.32 17.25 7.41
CA TYR A 155 7.41 18.32 7.81
C TYR A 155 7.73 18.86 9.22
N ARG A 156 7.96 17.97 10.20
CA ARG A 156 8.37 18.39 11.55
C ARG A 156 9.70 19.14 11.55
N ALA A 157 10.68 18.67 10.79
CA ALA A 157 11.94 19.36 10.63
C ALA A 157 11.76 20.76 10.02
N ALA A 158 10.69 21.00 9.24
CA ALA A 158 10.35 22.30 8.69
C ALA A 158 9.69 23.26 9.71
N THR A 159 8.95 22.74 10.68
CA THR A 159 8.08 23.55 11.56
C THR A 159 8.62 23.70 12.98
N VAL A 160 9.31 22.72 13.53
CA VAL A 160 9.81 22.72 14.91
C VAL A 160 11.27 23.17 14.95
N ARG A 161 11.63 24.03 15.93
CA ARG A 161 13.01 24.55 16.12
C ARG A 161 13.95 23.57 16.84
N GLU A 162 13.47 22.40 17.25
CA GLU A 162 14.29 21.39 17.93
C GLU A 162 15.35 20.78 17.03
N SER A 163 16.40 20.23 17.63
CA SER A 163 17.63 19.76 16.97
C SER A 163 17.37 19.13 15.59
N VAL A 164 17.61 19.92 14.57
CA VAL A 164 17.38 19.65 13.15
C VAL A 164 18.06 18.35 12.69
N SER A 165 19.09 17.91 13.43
CA SER A 165 19.95 16.79 13.04
C SER A 165 19.24 15.42 13.08
N ALA A 166 18.59 15.04 14.18
CA ALA A 166 17.99 13.69 14.32
C ALA A 166 16.77 13.50 13.41
N ALA A 167 15.87 14.51 13.33
CA ALA A 167 14.72 14.45 12.44
C ALA A 167 15.15 14.41 10.96
N SER A 168 16.15 15.23 10.58
CA SER A 168 16.67 15.24 9.20
C SER A 168 17.33 13.90 8.85
N LEU A 169 18.14 13.34 9.77
CA LEU A 169 18.76 12.04 9.57
C LEU A 169 17.70 10.93 9.38
N SER A 170 16.70 10.87 10.26
CA SER A 170 15.63 9.87 10.18
C SER A 170 14.80 10.00 8.91
N ALA A 171 14.43 11.24 8.53
CA ALA A 171 13.70 11.48 7.27
C ALA A 171 14.54 11.05 6.06
N GLY A 172 15.85 11.35 6.08
CA GLY A 172 16.76 10.98 5.00
C GLY A 172 16.97 9.47 4.89
N ILE A 173 17.15 8.76 6.02
CA ILE A 173 17.24 7.30 6.02
C ILE A 173 15.98 6.68 5.39
N LEU A 174 14.80 7.11 5.81
CA LEU A 174 13.54 6.61 5.28
C LEU A 174 13.33 6.96 3.80
N LEU A 175 13.74 8.16 3.37
CA LEU A 175 13.72 8.53 1.95
C LEU A 175 14.69 7.66 1.13
N GLY A 176 15.88 7.38 1.65
CA GLY A 176 16.84 6.46 1.02
C GLY A 176 16.30 5.04 0.91
N LEU A 177 15.61 4.54 1.95
CA LEU A 177 14.92 3.24 1.89
C LEU A 177 13.78 3.25 0.85
N ALA A 178 13.03 4.34 0.73
CA ALA A 178 12.01 4.48 -0.32
C ALA A 178 12.64 4.44 -1.73
N VAL A 179 13.81 5.07 -1.91
CA VAL A 179 14.60 4.99 -3.16
C VAL A 179 15.07 3.56 -3.42
N LEU A 180 15.54 2.84 -2.40
CA LEU A 180 15.90 1.42 -2.52
C LEU A 180 14.69 0.48 -2.73
N ALA A 181 13.46 0.96 -2.53
CA ALA A 181 12.25 0.19 -2.84
C ALA A 181 11.78 0.37 -4.29
N LYS A 182 11.84 1.59 -4.84
CA LYS A 182 11.22 1.86 -6.17
C LYS A 182 11.98 2.86 -7.06
N GLY A 183 13.26 3.09 -6.80
CA GLY A 183 14.11 3.97 -7.61
C GLY A 183 13.86 5.46 -7.36
N LEU A 184 13.91 6.27 -8.42
CA LEU A 184 13.91 7.73 -8.31
C LEU A 184 12.54 8.36 -8.02
N VAL A 185 11.45 7.61 -8.13
CA VAL A 185 10.08 8.11 -7.94
C VAL A 185 9.89 8.82 -6.58
N PRO A 186 10.37 8.29 -5.43
CA PRO A 186 10.26 8.99 -4.14
C PRO A 186 10.93 10.37 -4.13
N LEU A 187 12.03 10.57 -4.86
CA LEU A 187 12.70 11.88 -4.94
C LEU A 187 11.83 12.90 -5.69
N ALA A 188 11.19 12.49 -6.79
CA ALA A 188 10.25 13.36 -7.50
C ALA A 188 9.02 13.71 -6.63
N LEU A 189 8.52 12.73 -5.88
CA LEU A 189 7.40 12.95 -4.96
C LEU A 189 7.78 13.79 -3.72
N PHE A 190 9.07 13.92 -3.39
CA PHE A 190 9.56 14.68 -2.25
C PHE A 190 9.60 16.20 -2.49
N LEU A 191 9.37 16.68 -3.71
CA LEU A 191 9.39 18.11 -4.06
C LEU A 191 8.51 19.00 -3.16
N PRO A 192 7.31 18.61 -2.69
CA PRO A 192 6.57 19.39 -1.70
C PRO A 192 7.38 19.65 -0.42
N ALA A 193 8.06 18.64 0.11
CA ALA A 193 8.89 18.82 1.30
C ALA A 193 10.07 19.74 1.03
N VAL A 194 10.69 19.69 -0.14
CA VAL A 194 11.74 20.63 -0.56
C VAL A 194 11.22 22.07 -0.53
N TRP A 195 10.00 22.31 -1.06
CA TRP A 195 9.37 23.63 -1.03
C TRP A 195 9.14 24.14 0.40
N PHE A 196 8.63 23.31 1.29
CA PHE A 196 8.39 23.72 2.68
C PHE A 196 9.70 23.89 3.48
N LEU A 197 10.77 23.16 3.10
CA LEU A 197 12.12 23.23 3.71
C LEU A 197 13.03 24.27 3.06
N ARG A 198 12.61 24.99 2.02
CA ARG A 198 13.48 25.92 1.26
C ARG A 198 14.22 26.97 2.10
N HIS A 199 13.63 27.37 3.23
CA HIS A 199 14.25 28.30 4.18
C HIS A 199 15.06 27.62 5.30
N ARG A 200 15.19 26.27 5.24
CA ARG A 200 15.93 25.43 6.19
C ARG A 200 16.93 24.53 5.47
N LEU A 201 17.82 25.15 4.71
CA LEU A 201 18.77 24.44 3.84
C LEU A 201 19.59 23.38 4.58
N ARG A 202 20.01 23.63 5.84
CA ARG A 202 20.73 22.62 6.64
C ARG A 202 19.91 21.35 6.87
N ALA A 203 18.60 21.47 7.14
CA ALA A 203 17.71 20.33 7.31
C ALA A 203 17.54 19.59 5.99
N LEU A 204 17.30 20.32 4.90
CA LEU A 204 17.15 19.75 3.56
C LEU A 204 18.42 19.00 3.13
N LEU A 205 19.59 19.64 3.26
CA LEU A 205 20.87 19.00 2.95
C LEU A 205 21.11 17.76 3.82
N GLY A 206 20.80 17.80 5.12
CA GLY A 206 20.89 16.66 6.01
C GLY A 206 20.01 15.49 5.56
N ILE A 207 18.77 15.76 5.13
CA ILE A 207 17.87 14.74 4.59
C ILE A 207 18.44 14.13 3.30
N LEU A 208 18.84 14.97 2.35
CA LEU A 208 19.35 14.49 1.05
C LEU A 208 20.67 13.73 1.21
N THR A 209 21.57 14.20 2.07
CA THR A 209 22.83 13.50 2.37
C THR A 209 22.57 12.14 3.01
N ALA A 210 21.70 12.07 4.02
CA ALA A 210 21.34 10.79 4.66
C ALA A 210 20.67 9.82 3.67
N ALA A 211 19.78 10.33 2.80
CA ALA A 211 19.18 9.51 1.75
C ALA A 211 20.22 8.98 0.76
N ALA A 212 21.19 9.83 0.37
CA ALA A 212 22.29 9.43 -0.50
C ALA A 212 23.18 8.37 0.16
N VAL A 213 23.54 8.54 1.43
CA VAL A 213 24.35 7.56 2.19
C VAL A 213 23.66 6.19 2.27
N VAL A 214 22.34 6.17 2.38
CA VAL A 214 21.58 4.90 2.41
C VAL A 214 21.44 4.27 1.03
N ALA A 215 21.16 5.06 0.00
CA ALA A 215 20.82 4.53 -1.33
C ALA A 215 22.07 4.31 -2.22
N LEU A 216 22.98 5.28 -2.29
CA LEU A 216 24.10 5.26 -3.24
C LEU A 216 25.04 4.05 -3.12
N PRO A 217 25.35 3.50 -1.91
CA PRO A 217 26.22 2.33 -1.82
C PRO A 217 25.75 1.15 -2.69
N TRP A 218 24.46 0.84 -2.67
CA TRP A 218 23.95 -0.24 -3.52
C TRP A 218 24.01 0.11 -5.01
N TYR A 219 23.60 1.33 -5.39
CA TYR A 219 23.66 1.77 -6.79
C TYR A 219 25.10 1.79 -7.33
N ALA A 220 26.05 2.24 -6.54
CA ALA A 220 27.47 2.23 -6.92
C ALA A 220 28.01 0.82 -7.08
N THR A 221 27.73 -0.08 -6.10
CA THR A 221 28.23 -1.44 -6.11
C THR A 221 27.63 -2.27 -7.26
N VAL A 222 26.29 -2.17 -7.47
CA VAL A 222 25.64 -2.92 -8.57
C VAL A 222 26.10 -2.42 -9.93
N THR A 223 26.36 -1.10 -10.08
CA THR A 223 26.93 -0.53 -11.30
C THR A 223 28.36 -0.99 -11.52
N TRP A 224 29.18 -1.05 -10.49
CA TRP A 224 30.55 -1.54 -10.60
C TRP A 224 30.59 -3.00 -11.07
N ILE A 225 29.77 -3.85 -10.48
CA ILE A 225 29.76 -5.28 -10.77
C ILE A 225 29.17 -5.59 -12.17
N ASN A 226 28.09 -4.88 -12.54
CA ASN A 226 27.32 -5.20 -13.76
C ASN A 226 27.51 -4.20 -14.91
N GLY A 227 28.29 -3.14 -14.68
CA GLY A 227 28.66 -2.18 -15.73
C GLY A 227 27.49 -1.38 -16.33
N PRO A 228 27.64 -0.93 -17.60
CA PRO A 228 26.65 -0.09 -18.29
C PRO A 228 25.28 -0.76 -18.47
N ALA A 229 25.22 -2.09 -18.49
CA ALA A 229 23.96 -2.84 -18.64
C ALA A 229 22.95 -2.48 -17.57
N PHE A 230 23.41 -2.35 -16.30
CA PHE A 230 22.55 -1.90 -15.20
C PHE A 230 22.01 -0.49 -15.45
N LEU A 231 22.86 0.47 -15.86
CA LEU A 231 22.45 1.86 -16.08
C LEU A 231 21.43 1.99 -17.20
N GLN A 232 21.66 1.28 -18.33
CA GLN A 232 20.74 1.29 -19.46
C GLN A 232 19.39 0.68 -19.10
N GLU A 233 19.37 -0.48 -18.45
CA GLU A 233 18.13 -1.16 -18.14
C GLU A 233 17.36 -0.44 -17.04
N PHE A 234 18.04 -0.05 -15.95
CA PHE A 234 17.40 0.54 -14.79
C PHE A 234 16.96 1.99 -15.03
N PHE A 235 17.90 2.89 -15.40
CA PHE A 235 17.59 4.32 -15.51
C PHE A 235 16.93 4.68 -16.84
N TRP A 236 17.43 4.17 -17.96
CA TRP A 236 16.87 4.54 -19.26
C TRP A 236 15.54 3.86 -19.49
N LYS A 237 15.51 2.52 -19.54
CA LYS A 237 14.32 1.73 -19.91
C LYS A 237 13.21 1.80 -18.84
N HIS A 238 13.55 1.56 -17.56
CA HIS A 238 12.56 1.42 -16.52
C HIS A 238 12.17 2.73 -15.80
N HIS A 239 12.91 3.83 -15.95
CA HIS A 239 12.54 5.13 -15.40
C HIS A 239 12.15 6.12 -16.49
N LEU A 240 13.06 6.46 -17.42
CA LEU A 240 12.83 7.53 -18.38
C LEU A 240 11.83 7.11 -19.48
N GLU A 241 12.12 6.00 -20.17
CA GLU A 241 11.27 5.50 -21.24
C GLU A 241 9.88 5.15 -20.73
N ARG A 242 9.78 4.48 -19.57
CA ARG A 242 8.50 4.13 -18.94
C ARG A 242 7.63 5.34 -18.58
N TYR A 243 8.23 6.49 -18.26
CA TYR A 243 7.48 7.70 -17.93
C TYR A 243 7.02 8.44 -19.20
N VAL A 244 7.85 8.49 -20.23
CA VAL A 244 7.65 9.32 -21.43
C VAL A 244 6.94 8.55 -22.55
N THR A 245 7.23 7.25 -22.73
CA THR A 245 6.69 6.45 -23.83
C THR A 245 5.58 5.51 -23.38
N GLY A 246 4.64 5.22 -24.29
CA GLY A 246 3.57 4.22 -24.08
C GLY A 246 4.00 2.77 -24.38
N SER A 247 5.30 2.50 -24.58
CA SER A 247 5.82 1.22 -25.08
C SER A 247 5.58 0.00 -24.14
N LEU A 248 5.13 0.21 -22.90
CA LEU A 248 5.00 -0.82 -21.86
C LEU A 248 3.55 -1.17 -21.48
N LEU A 249 2.59 -1.18 -22.40
CA LEU A 249 1.26 -1.81 -22.30
C LEU A 249 0.23 -1.23 -21.30
N HIS A 250 0.53 -0.17 -20.52
CA HIS A 250 -0.40 0.36 -19.52
C HIS A 250 -0.80 1.82 -19.76
N GLU A 251 -1.04 2.18 -21.04
CA GLU A 251 -1.58 3.49 -21.38
C GLU A 251 -3.00 3.64 -20.82
N ARG A 252 -3.22 4.69 -20.05
CA ARG A 252 -4.50 5.02 -19.44
C ARG A 252 -4.75 6.52 -19.56
N PRO A 253 -6.02 6.96 -19.65
CA PRO A 253 -6.38 8.38 -19.75
C PRO A 253 -5.92 9.16 -18.50
N PHE A 254 -5.82 10.49 -18.61
CA PHE A 254 -5.33 11.34 -17.52
C PHE A 254 -6.21 11.25 -16.24
N TRP A 255 -7.51 11.02 -16.39
CA TRP A 255 -8.46 10.88 -15.30
C TRP A 255 -8.48 9.48 -14.64
N PHE A 256 -7.67 8.55 -15.12
CA PHE A 256 -7.61 7.16 -14.62
C PHE A 256 -7.52 7.07 -13.10
N TYR A 257 -6.80 7.99 -12.47
CA TYR A 257 -6.61 7.94 -11.02
C TYR A 257 -7.82 8.39 -10.21
N LEU A 258 -8.82 9.02 -10.78
CA LEU A 258 -10.04 9.39 -10.06
C LEU A 258 -10.82 8.15 -9.60
N PRO A 259 -11.24 7.23 -10.47
CA PRO A 259 -11.90 5.99 -10.02
C PRO A 259 -10.99 5.10 -9.18
N VAL A 260 -9.68 5.05 -9.46
CA VAL A 260 -8.72 4.27 -8.63
C VAL A 260 -8.63 4.84 -7.22
N LEU A 261 -8.66 6.16 -7.05
CA LEU A 261 -8.66 6.79 -5.73
C LEU A 261 -9.94 6.48 -4.95
N LEU A 262 -11.10 6.54 -5.61
CA LEU A 262 -12.39 6.19 -5.00
C LEU A 262 -12.41 4.73 -4.56
N ALA A 263 -11.95 3.82 -5.41
CA ALA A 263 -11.84 2.40 -5.08
C ALA A 263 -10.81 2.13 -3.98
N GLY A 264 -9.64 2.76 -4.07
CA GLY A 264 -8.57 2.60 -3.08
C GLY A 264 -8.96 3.12 -1.69
N LEU A 265 -9.82 4.14 -1.62
CA LEU A 265 -10.32 4.72 -0.38
C LEU A 265 -11.61 4.02 0.14
N PHE A 266 -12.19 3.09 -0.63
CA PHE A 266 -13.40 2.37 -0.21
C PHE A 266 -13.24 1.78 1.21
N PRO A 267 -14.25 1.90 2.12
CA PRO A 267 -15.56 2.54 1.93
C PRO A 267 -15.61 4.03 2.30
N TRP A 268 -14.47 4.67 2.58
CA TRP A 268 -14.37 6.05 3.09
C TRP A 268 -14.48 7.13 2.01
N SER A 269 -14.63 6.76 0.75
CA SER A 269 -14.73 7.68 -0.40
C SER A 269 -15.81 8.78 -0.27
N PRO A 270 -16.98 8.59 0.40
CA PRO A 270 -17.95 9.68 0.60
C PRO A 270 -17.36 10.86 1.37
N PHE A 271 -16.41 10.64 2.26
CA PHE A 271 -15.78 11.71 3.05
C PHE A 271 -14.90 12.65 2.24
N LEU A 272 -14.57 12.34 0.97
CA LEU A 272 -13.87 13.25 0.05
C LEU A 272 -14.61 14.58 -0.10
N LEU A 273 -15.94 14.59 0.07
CA LEU A 273 -16.75 15.81 0.04
C LEU A 273 -16.38 16.82 1.15
N LEU A 274 -15.70 16.40 2.21
CA LEU A 274 -15.21 17.30 3.27
C LEU A 274 -13.99 18.11 2.84
N LEU A 275 -13.24 17.65 1.82
CA LEU A 275 -12.04 18.34 1.34
C LEU A 275 -12.33 19.63 0.58
N PHE A 276 -13.59 19.85 0.16
CA PHE A 276 -13.98 21.08 -0.54
C PHE A 276 -14.20 22.29 0.40
N SER A 277 -14.02 22.13 1.71
CA SER A 277 -14.16 23.23 2.67
C SER A 277 -12.90 24.11 2.70
N LYS A 278 -13.00 25.36 2.26
CA LYS A 278 -11.88 26.33 2.25
C LYS A 278 -11.30 26.60 3.63
N GLN A 279 -12.10 26.52 4.70
CA GLN A 279 -11.65 26.75 6.08
C GLN A 279 -10.64 25.69 6.56
N THR A 280 -10.67 24.50 5.98
CA THR A 280 -9.77 23.39 6.31
C THR A 280 -8.31 23.76 6.02
N TYR A 281 -8.04 24.54 4.98
CA TYR A 281 -6.68 24.81 4.45
C TYR A 281 -6.01 26.07 5.01
N ARG A 282 -6.50 26.65 6.10
CA ARG A 282 -5.84 27.78 6.77
C ARG A 282 -4.58 27.39 7.56
N ASP A 283 -4.51 26.14 8.01
CA ASP A 283 -3.38 25.59 8.78
C ASP A 283 -2.28 25.12 7.81
N GLN A 284 -1.05 25.61 8.00
CA GLN A 284 0.11 25.24 7.18
C GLN A 284 0.38 23.74 7.17
N ARG A 285 0.06 23.02 8.26
CA ARG A 285 0.18 21.58 8.37
C ARG A 285 -0.75 20.86 7.39
N ILE A 286 -1.96 21.38 7.27
CA ILE A 286 -2.96 20.86 6.33
C ILE A 286 -2.59 21.22 4.89
N GLN A 287 -2.03 22.41 4.67
CA GLN A 287 -1.51 22.79 3.35
C GLN A 287 -0.41 21.85 2.88
N PHE A 288 0.50 21.44 3.76
CA PHE A 288 1.55 20.48 3.44
C PHE A 288 0.96 19.15 2.95
N LEU A 289 0.02 18.58 3.70
CA LEU A 289 -0.67 17.33 3.31
C LEU A 289 -1.42 17.48 1.98
N ALA A 290 -2.08 18.62 1.77
CA ALA A 290 -2.82 18.90 0.55
C ALA A 290 -1.90 19.08 -0.67
N VAL A 291 -0.78 19.78 -0.50
CA VAL A 291 0.22 19.95 -1.57
C VAL A 291 0.90 18.63 -1.90
N TRP A 292 1.22 17.80 -0.90
CA TRP A 292 1.73 16.45 -1.12
C TRP A 292 0.74 15.60 -1.94
N LEU A 293 -0.54 15.58 -1.56
CA LEU A 293 -1.58 14.87 -2.29
C LEU A 293 -1.73 15.39 -3.72
N ALA A 294 -1.88 16.70 -3.88
CA ALA A 294 -2.09 17.34 -5.19
C ALA A 294 -0.89 17.13 -6.13
N TRP A 295 0.34 17.33 -5.62
CA TRP A 295 1.54 17.12 -6.42
C TRP A 295 1.65 15.67 -6.90
N GLY A 296 1.45 14.70 -6.02
CA GLY A 296 1.52 13.30 -6.41
C GLY A 296 0.44 12.90 -7.42
N LEU A 297 -0.80 13.42 -7.29
CA LEU A 297 -1.85 13.22 -8.29
C LEU A 297 -1.47 13.82 -9.64
N ILE A 298 -0.93 15.04 -9.67
CA ILE A 298 -0.45 15.67 -10.89
C ILE A 298 0.68 14.86 -11.51
N PHE A 299 1.70 14.51 -10.72
CA PHE A 299 2.87 13.77 -11.18
C PHE A 299 2.49 12.44 -11.84
N PHE A 300 1.65 11.65 -11.21
CA PHE A 300 1.25 10.36 -11.76
C PHE A 300 0.24 10.51 -12.92
N SER A 301 -0.62 11.53 -12.90
CA SER A 301 -1.58 11.76 -14.00
C SER A 301 -0.90 12.20 -15.30
N LEU A 302 0.24 12.88 -15.21
CA LEU A 302 1.05 13.27 -16.36
C LEU A 302 1.82 12.09 -16.99
N SER A 303 2.11 11.04 -16.21
CA SER A 303 2.75 9.82 -16.75
C SER A 303 1.81 9.11 -17.73
N ARG A 304 2.34 8.61 -18.86
CA ARG A 304 1.56 7.79 -19.80
C ARG A 304 1.26 6.41 -19.25
N ASN A 305 2.24 5.79 -18.61
CA ASN A 305 2.09 4.47 -17.99
C ASN A 305 1.50 4.62 -16.57
N LYS A 306 0.29 4.08 -16.36
CA LYS A 306 -0.46 4.22 -15.11
C LYS A 306 -0.84 2.87 -14.53
N LEU A 307 -0.48 2.67 -13.25
CA LEU A 307 -0.87 1.50 -12.46
C LEU A 307 -1.60 1.95 -11.20
N PRO A 308 -2.58 1.18 -10.69
CA PRO A 308 -3.31 1.52 -9.47
C PRO A 308 -2.41 1.74 -8.26
N GLY A 309 -1.34 0.94 -8.11
CA GLY A 309 -0.38 1.02 -7.00
C GLY A 309 0.38 2.34 -6.90
N TYR A 310 0.42 3.14 -7.98
CA TYR A 310 1.10 4.45 -7.94
C TYR A 310 0.41 5.45 -7.00
N LEU A 311 -0.88 5.25 -6.69
CA LEU A 311 -1.60 6.09 -5.72
C LEU A 311 -1.30 5.74 -4.26
N LEU A 312 -0.67 4.61 -3.99
CA LEU A 312 -0.46 4.16 -2.61
C LEU A 312 0.27 5.18 -1.72
N PRO A 313 1.34 5.89 -2.17
CA PRO A 313 2.00 6.92 -1.37
C PRO A 313 1.15 8.18 -1.13
N LEU A 314 -0.02 8.28 -1.76
CA LEU A 314 -0.96 9.38 -1.60
C LEU A 314 -2.11 9.06 -0.64
N LEU A 315 -2.32 7.79 -0.28
CA LEU A 315 -3.34 7.40 0.70
C LEU A 315 -3.04 7.94 2.12
N PRO A 316 -1.80 7.96 2.63
CA PRO A 316 -1.51 8.54 3.95
C PRO A 316 -1.90 10.02 4.08
N PRO A 317 -1.47 10.96 3.21
CA PRO A 317 -1.90 12.36 3.32
C PRO A 317 -3.41 12.51 3.12
N LEU A 318 -4.03 11.72 2.25
CA LEU A 318 -5.46 11.74 2.04
C LEU A 318 -6.21 11.29 3.29
N ALA A 319 -5.85 10.15 3.89
CA ALA A 319 -6.45 9.67 5.13
C ALA A 319 -6.26 10.66 6.29
N ALA A 320 -5.09 11.32 6.36
CA ALA A 320 -4.83 12.38 7.33
C ALA A 320 -5.79 13.57 7.14
N LEU A 321 -5.94 14.04 5.91
CA LEU A 321 -6.86 15.15 5.58
C LEU A 321 -8.31 14.82 5.92
N LEU A 322 -8.76 13.60 5.62
CA LEU A 322 -10.12 13.15 5.93
C LEU A 322 -10.34 13.02 7.43
N GLY A 323 -9.42 12.38 8.16
CA GLY A 323 -9.53 12.24 9.61
C GLY A 323 -9.53 13.58 10.34
N LEU A 324 -8.71 14.54 9.88
CA LEU A 324 -8.72 15.92 10.34
C LEU A 324 -10.06 16.63 10.07
N ALA A 325 -10.61 16.46 8.87
CA ALA A 325 -11.88 17.05 8.50
C ALA A 325 -13.03 16.47 9.36
N ILE A 326 -13.02 15.16 9.62
CA ILE A 326 -14.00 14.50 10.48
C ILE A 326 -13.86 14.97 11.94
N ALA A 327 -12.62 15.09 12.46
CA ALA A 327 -12.38 15.53 13.83
C ALA A 327 -12.82 16.99 14.07
N LYS A 328 -12.63 17.86 13.07
CA LYS A 328 -13.05 19.28 13.13
C LYS A 328 -14.54 19.51 12.88
N ALA A 329 -15.22 18.54 12.27
CA ALA A 329 -16.64 18.67 11.98
C ALA A 329 -17.47 18.65 13.27
N GLN A 330 -18.41 19.58 13.38
CA GLN A 330 -19.33 19.63 14.51
C GLN A 330 -20.10 18.31 14.63
N ALA A 331 -20.30 17.86 15.87
CA ALA A 331 -21.15 16.70 16.15
C ALA A 331 -22.61 16.96 15.73
N ARG A 332 -23.31 15.89 15.38
CA ARG A 332 -24.74 15.90 15.04
C ARG A 332 -25.13 16.72 13.80
N THR A 333 -24.19 17.00 12.91
CA THR A 333 -24.53 17.64 11.64
C THR A 333 -25.12 16.63 10.67
N VAL A 334 -26.18 17.00 9.96
CA VAL A 334 -26.82 16.16 8.93
C VAL A 334 -25.80 15.72 7.86
N LYS A 335 -24.89 16.62 7.49
CA LYS A 335 -23.83 16.31 6.51
C LYS A 335 -22.95 15.14 6.96
N ILE A 336 -22.45 15.15 8.19
CA ILE A 336 -21.59 14.06 8.69
C ILE A 336 -22.38 12.77 8.84
N ALA A 337 -23.61 12.84 9.37
CA ALA A 337 -24.48 11.69 9.48
C ALA A 337 -24.74 11.05 8.10
N ALA A 338 -24.98 11.86 7.07
CA ALA A 338 -25.16 11.37 5.70
C ALA A 338 -23.89 10.71 5.14
N LEU A 339 -22.70 11.26 5.41
CA LEU A 339 -21.43 10.67 4.95
C LEU A 339 -21.11 9.34 5.66
N ILE A 340 -21.37 9.26 6.96
CA ILE A 340 -21.25 8.00 7.72
C ILE A 340 -22.24 6.97 7.19
N ALA A 341 -23.50 7.36 6.97
CA ALA A 341 -24.52 6.49 6.40
C ALA A 341 -24.15 6.01 5.00
N ALA A 342 -23.62 6.90 4.13
CA ALA A 342 -23.15 6.54 2.80
C ALA A 342 -21.97 5.56 2.85
N SER A 343 -21.00 5.76 3.75
CA SER A 343 -19.89 4.82 3.93
C SER A 343 -20.37 3.45 4.43
N ALA A 344 -21.31 3.42 5.38
CA ALA A 344 -21.93 2.19 5.85
C ALA A 344 -22.70 1.47 4.71
N ALA A 345 -23.43 2.24 3.88
CA ALA A 345 -24.16 1.69 2.73
C ALA A 345 -23.23 1.07 1.67
N LEU A 346 -22.06 1.64 1.45
CA LEU A 346 -21.07 1.07 0.51
C LEU A 346 -20.64 -0.34 0.90
N LEU A 347 -20.66 -0.70 2.18
CA LEU A 347 -20.30 -2.05 2.64
C LEU A 347 -21.25 -3.14 2.11
N TRP A 348 -22.44 -2.76 1.67
CA TRP A 348 -23.37 -3.67 0.99
C TRP A 348 -22.76 -4.32 -0.27
N PHE A 349 -21.86 -3.61 -0.95
CA PHE A 349 -21.24 -4.14 -2.17
C PHE A 349 -20.09 -5.13 -1.92
N ILE A 350 -19.62 -5.30 -0.68
CA ILE A 350 -18.48 -6.18 -0.38
C ILE A 350 -18.69 -7.62 -0.88
N PRO A 351 -19.82 -8.30 -0.64
CA PRO A 351 -20.02 -9.65 -1.14
C PRO A 351 -19.92 -9.73 -2.67
N ALA A 352 -20.54 -8.78 -3.38
CA ALA A 352 -20.46 -8.73 -4.84
C ALA A 352 -19.03 -8.48 -5.34
N ILE A 353 -18.24 -7.65 -4.64
CA ILE A 353 -16.82 -7.41 -4.97
C ILE A 353 -16.01 -8.69 -4.75
N GLN A 354 -16.29 -9.46 -3.70
CA GLN A 354 -15.63 -10.73 -3.40
C GLN A 354 -15.88 -11.77 -4.48
N ASP A 355 -17.12 -11.90 -4.94
CA ASP A 355 -17.51 -12.81 -6.02
C ASP A 355 -16.96 -12.38 -7.39
N LEU A 356 -16.81 -11.07 -7.59
CA LEU A 356 -16.24 -10.48 -8.81
C LEU A 356 -14.72 -10.67 -8.91
N LEU A 357 -14.01 -10.71 -7.80
CA LEU A 357 -12.55 -10.65 -7.75
C LEU A 357 -11.85 -11.79 -8.52
N PRO A 358 -12.22 -13.08 -8.36
CA PRO A 358 -11.64 -14.18 -9.14
C PRO A 358 -11.87 -14.02 -10.65
N GLN A 359 -13.08 -13.62 -11.05
CA GLN A 359 -13.43 -13.41 -12.46
C GLN A 359 -12.63 -12.23 -13.05
N ALA A 360 -12.50 -11.14 -12.30
CA ALA A 360 -11.77 -9.95 -12.74
C ALA A 360 -10.27 -10.21 -12.91
N LEU A 361 -9.68 -11.04 -12.05
CA LEU A 361 -8.27 -11.44 -12.16
C LEU A 361 -8.01 -12.42 -13.30
N LEU A 362 -8.96 -13.31 -13.63
CA LEU A 362 -8.82 -14.26 -14.73
C LEU A 362 -9.11 -13.66 -16.10
N HIS A 363 -10.17 -12.88 -16.23
CA HIS A 363 -10.70 -12.46 -17.52
C HIS A 363 -10.68 -10.95 -17.75
N GLY A 364 -10.25 -10.19 -16.75
CA GLY A 364 -10.31 -8.72 -16.71
C GLY A 364 -11.67 -8.20 -16.25
N PHE A 365 -11.67 -6.99 -15.67
CA PHE A 365 -12.87 -6.35 -15.10
C PHE A 365 -13.99 -6.14 -16.13
N SER A 366 -13.68 -6.00 -17.42
CA SER A 366 -14.68 -5.79 -18.47
C SER A 366 -15.54 -7.02 -18.77
N ARG A 367 -15.09 -8.20 -18.41
CA ARG A 367 -15.78 -9.47 -18.64
C ARG A 367 -16.38 -10.08 -17.36
N ALA A 368 -16.05 -9.52 -16.21
CA ALA A 368 -16.56 -10.00 -14.93
C ALA A 368 -18.03 -9.60 -14.77
N GLN A 369 -18.86 -10.55 -14.32
CA GLN A 369 -20.29 -10.33 -14.13
C GLN A 369 -20.55 -9.85 -12.69
N PHE A 370 -21.21 -8.73 -12.56
CA PHE A 370 -21.58 -8.16 -11.29
C PHE A 370 -23.01 -8.55 -10.91
N HIS A 371 -23.17 -9.22 -9.77
CA HIS A 371 -24.47 -9.60 -9.22
C HIS A 371 -24.76 -8.78 -7.97
N LEU A 372 -25.96 -8.17 -7.93
CA LEU A 372 -26.37 -7.40 -6.76
C LEU A 372 -26.63 -8.33 -5.55
N PRO A 373 -26.00 -8.10 -4.40
CA PRO A 373 -26.08 -8.97 -3.23
C PRO A 373 -27.36 -8.69 -2.41
N LEU A 374 -28.55 -8.94 -2.99
CA LEU A 374 -29.84 -8.57 -2.40
C LEU A 374 -30.09 -9.15 -1.00
N VAL A 375 -29.54 -10.33 -0.71
CA VAL A 375 -29.64 -10.97 0.62
C VAL A 375 -29.01 -10.11 1.73
N TRP A 376 -28.05 -9.25 1.39
CA TRP A 376 -27.36 -8.37 2.34
C TRP A 376 -28.00 -6.98 2.49
N ILE A 377 -29.13 -6.71 1.84
CA ILE A 377 -29.79 -5.39 1.88
C ILE A 377 -30.28 -5.04 3.29
N LEU A 378 -30.89 -5.99 4.00
CA LEU A 378 -31.41 -5.76 5.35
C LEU A 378 -30.28 -5.53 6.36
N PRO A 379 -29.21 -6.36 6.43
CA PRO A 379 -28.04 -6.06 7.25
C PRO A 379 -27.41 -4.70 6.96
N ALA A 380 -27.30 -4.32 5.67
CA ALA A 380 -26.77 -3.02 5.27
C ALA A 380 -27.64 -1.86 5.72
N LEU A 381 -28.95 -1.94 5.58
CA LEU A 381 -29.90 -0.94 6.07
C LEU A 381 -29.85 -0.82 7.61
N ALA A 382 -29.76 -1.93 8.32
CA ALA A 382 -29.59 -1.92 9.77
C ALA A 382 -28.28 -1.21 10.18
N LEU A 383 -27.17 -1.49 9.49
CA LEU A 383 -25.89 -0.83 9.72
C LEU A 383 -25.98 0.69 9.48
N VAL A 384 -26.60 1.10 8.39
CA VAL A 384 -26.83 2.53 8.06
C VAL A 384 -27.62 3.23 9.15
N LEU A 385 -28.73 2.61 9.61
CA LEU A 385 -29.56 3.13 10.67
C LEU A 385 -28.81 3.26 12.00
N ILE A 386 -28.09 2.21 12.41
CA ILE A 386 -27.31 2.19 13.64
C ILE A 386 -26.22 3.28 13.60
N CYS A 387 -25.45 3.36 12.52
CA CYS A 387 -24.41 4.37 12.35
C CYS A 387 -24.99 5.79 12.35
N GLY A 388 -26.13 6.01 11.70
CA GLY A 388 -26.84 7.28 11.72
C GLY A 388 -27.34 7.68 13.11
N LEU A 389 -27.87 6.74 13.89
CA LEU A 389 -28.29 6.94 15.29
C LEU A 389 -27.10 7.24 16.20
N LEU A 390 -25.98 6.52 16.05
CA LEU A 390 -24.75 6.76 16.80
C LEU A 390 -24.22 8.18 16.55
N GLU A 391 -24.18 8.66 15.30
CA GLU A 391 -23.78 10.04 15.02
C GLU A 391 -24.76 11.07 15.62
N ARG A 392 -26.07 10.84 15.50
CA ARG A 392 -27.09 11.72 16.10
C ARG A 392 -27.00 11.82 17.63
N THR A 393 -26.55 10.74 18.27
CA THR A 393 -26.29 10.72 19.73
C THR A 393 -24.91 11.26 20.11
N GLY A 394 -24.10 11.68 19.13
CA GLY A 394 -22.73 12.21 19.36
C GLY A 394 -21.68 11.12 19.58
N ARG A 395 -21.99 9.86 19.26
CA ARG A 395 -21.10 8.70 19.40
C ARG A 395 -20.42 8.34 18.07
N ARG A 396 -19.82 9.35 17.41
CA ARG A 396 -19.14 9.21 16.10
C ARG A 396 -18.06 8.14 16.12
N ASP A 397 -17.27 8.09 17.19
CA ASP A 397 -16.19 7.11 17.34
C ASP A 397 -16.72 5.67 17.25
N LEU A 398 -17.88 5.39 17.85
CA LEU A 398 -18.52 4.08 17.79
C LEU A 398 -19.04 3.77 16.38
N ALA A 399 -19.59 4.76 15.66
CA ALA A 399 -20.05 4.54 14.29
C ALA A 399 -18.87 4.18 13.35
N ILE A 400 -17.76 4.89 13.44
CA ILE A 400 -16.54 4.60 12.67
C ILE A 400 -15.92 3.25 13.07
N THR A 401 -15.91 2.94 14.36
CA THR A 401 -15.44 1.63 14.87
C THR A 401 -16.32 0.49 14.34
N LEU A 402 -17.65 0.67 14.31
CA LEU A 402 -18.58 -0.34 13.80
C LEU A 402 -18.36 -0.61 12.30
N ILE A 403 -18.21 0.45 11.49
CA ILE A 403 -17.85 0.32 10.06
C ILE A 403 -16.54 -0.47 9.92
N SER A 404 -15.52 -0.12 10.71
CA SER A 404 -14.22 -0.80 10.67
C SER A 404 -14.32 -2.28 11.08
N MET A 405 -15.17 -2.60 12.07
CA MET A 405 -15.40 -3.99 12.48
C MET A 405 -16.04 -4.82 11.35
N VAL A 406 -16.99 -4.25 10.62
CA VAL A 406 -17.57 -4.91 9.43
C VAL A 406 -16.50 -5.17 8.38
N ILE A 407 -15.55 -4.23 8.20
CA ILE A 407 -14.42 -4.45 7.27
C ILE A 407 -13.53 -5.59 7.75
N VAL A 408 -13.20 -5.68 9.05
CA VAL A 408 -12.43 -6.80 9.63
C VAL A 408 -13.12 -8.13 9.34
N LEU A 409 -14.44 -8.24 9.59
CA LEU A 409 -15.22 -9.44 9.30
C LEU A 409 -15.26 -9.75 7.81
N SER A 410 -15.33 -8.72 6.97
CA SER A 410 -15.34 -8.87 5.51
C SER A 410 -14.00 -9.38 4.98
N VAL A 411 -12.87 -8.91 5.54
CA VAL A 411 -11.53 -9.44 5.19
C VAL A 411 -11.40 -10.89 5.65
N ALA A 412 -11.86 -11.22 6.86
CA ALA A 412 -11.86 -12.61 7.34
C ALA A 412 -12.68 -13.52 6.41
N ARG A 413 -13.84 -13.07 5.95
CA ARG A 413 -14.67 -13.77 4.97
C ARG A 413 -13.95 -13.92 3.62
N LEU A 414 -13.36 -12.86 3.10
CA LEU A 414 -12.55 -12.89 1.86
C LEU A 414 -11.46 -13.97 1.93
N VAL A 415 -10.76 -14.04 3.05
CA VAL A 415 -9.69 -15.03 3.28
C VAL A 415 -10.26 -16.45 3.38
N CYS A 416 -11.43 -16.64 3.97
CA CYS A 416 -12.02 -17.96 4.14
C CYS A 416 -12.72 -18.49 2.88
N GLU A 417 -13.39 -17.64 2.13
CA GLU A 417 -14.23 -18.03 0.99
C GLU A 417 -13.55 -17.78 -0.37
N THR A 418 -13.00 -16.57 -0.58
CA THR A 418 -12.48 -16.15 -1.90
C THR A 418 -11.03 -16.58 -2.14
N TYR A 419 -10.17 -16.55 -1.11
CA TYR A 419 -8.75 -16.92 -1.28
C TYR A 419 -8.54 -18.37 -1.72
N PRO A 420 -9.28 -19.37 -1.21
CA PRO A 420 -9.19 -20.74 -1.75
C PRO A 420 -9.58 -20.85 -3.23
N GLU A 421 -10.55 -20.06 -3.67
CA GLU A 421 -10.94 -19.99 -5.09
C GLU A 421 -9.85 -19.32 -5.94
N LEU A 422 -9.26 -18.22 -5.46
CA LEU A 422 -8.12 -17.58 -6.12
C LEU A 422 -6.92 -18.53 -6.22
N ASP A 423 -6.64 -19.30 -5.17
CA ASP A 423 -5.59 -20.31 -5.17
C ASP A 423 -5.83 -21.42 -6.20
N GLN A 424 -7.08 -21.78 -6.41
CA GLN A 424 -7.45 -22.83 -7.36
C GLN A 424 -7.44 -22.33 -8.81
N LYS A 425 -7.95 -21.11 -9.04
CA LYS A 425 -8.25 -20.63 -10.40
C LYS A 425 -7.20 -19.66 -10.94
N VAL A 426 -6.56 -18.86 -10.07
CA VAL A 426 -5.69 -17.76 -10.48
C VAL A 426 -4.21 -18.03 -10.17
N SER A 427 -3.92 -18.65 -9.02
CA SER A 427 -2.54 -18.99 -8.64
C SER A 427 -2.08 -20.28 -9.33
N ALA A 428 -0.82 -20.31 -9.76
CA ALA A 428 -0.20 -21.51 -10.31
C ALA A 428 0.14 -22.56 -9.24
N ARG A 429 0.00 -22.27 -7.94
CA ARG A 429 0.45 -23.13 -6.83
C ARG A 429 -0.22 -24.51 -6.86
N ARG A 430 -1.56 -24.54 -6.89
CA ARG A 430 -2.28 -25.82 -6.86
C ARG A 430 -2.06 -26.65 -8.11
N PHE A 431 -2.02 -25.98 -9.25
CA PHE A 431 -1.70 -26.66 -10.51
C PHE A 431 -0.31 -27.29 -10.46
N TRP A 432 0.69 -26.55 -9.98
CA TRP A 432 2.04 -27.09 -9.80
C TRP A 432 2.06 -28.32 -8.87
N ILE A 433 1.41 -28.23 -7.70
CA ILE A 433 1.39 -29.32 -6.71
C ILE A 433 0.79 -30.61 -7.34
N SER A 434 -0.26 -30.51 -8.17
CA SER A 434 -0.93 -31.67 -8.75
C SER A 434 -0.22 -32.22 -10.00
N HIS A 435 0.62 -31.43 -10.69
CA HIS A 435 1.22 -31.80 -11.97
C HIS A 435 2.77 -31.75 -12.00
N LYS A 436 3.42 -31.53 -10.86
CA LYS A 436 4.88 -31.30 -10.77
C LYS A 436 5.73 -32.38 -11.48
N GLU A 437 5.28 -33.61 -11.53
CA GLU A 437 5.98 -34.73 -12.14
C GLU A 437 5.78 -34.80 -13.66
N SER A 438 4.73 -34.22 -14.20
CA SER A 438 4.35 -34.28 -15.62
C SER A 438 4.74 -33.03 -16.41
N ILE A 439 5.04 -31.90 -15.75
CA ILE A 439 5.36 -30.65 -16.44
C ILE A 439 6.84 -30.62 -16.83
N THR A 440 7.08 -30.82 -18.13
CA THR A 440 8.41 -30.69 -18.76
C THR A 440 8.59 -29.36 -19.49
N CYS A 441 7.50 -28.81 -20.05
CA CYS A 441 7.47 -27.54 -20.77
C CYS A 441 6.17 -26.77 -20.48
N SER A 442 6.11 -25.50 -20.81
CA SER A 442 4.89 -24.65 -20.71
C SER A 442 4.55 -24.09 -22.07
N SER A 443 3.31 -24.29 -22.51
CA SER A 443 2.76 -23.68 -23.73
C SER A 443 2.02 -22.38 -23.46
N ASP A 444 1.93 -21.96 -22.21
CA ASP A 444 1.09 -20.84 -21.81
C ASP A 444 1.77 -19.51 -22.09
N SER A 445 1.06 -18.65 -22.77
CA SER A 445 1.46 -17.28 -23.08
C SER A 445 1.13 -16.29 -21.95
N ASP A 446 0.28 -16.66 -20.95
CA ASP A 446 -0.04 -15.76 -19.83
C ASP A 446 1.18 -15.59 -18.92
N ARG A 447 1.67 -14.36 -18.92
CA ARG A 447 2.85 -13.97 -18.13
C ARG A 447 2.68 -14.22 -16.63
N SER A 448 1.48 -14.01 -16.07
CA SER A 448 1.22 -14.21 -14.65
C SER A 448 1.31 -15.68 -14.27
N TRP A 449 0.70 -16.52 -15.09
CA TRP A 449 0.73 -17.97 -14.93
C TRP A 449 2.14 -18.53 -15.06
N ARG A 450 2.86 -18.12 -16.10
CA ARG A 450 4.25 -18.56 -16.37
C ARG A 450 5.20 -18.25 -15.22
N TYR A 451 5.18 -17.01 -14.69
CA TYR A 451 6.01 -16.65 -13.55
C TYR A 451 5.61 -17.40 -12.27
N GLY A 452 4.32 -17.64 -12.07
CA GLY A 452 3.82 -18.46 -10.97
C GLY A 452 4.35 -19.89 -11.03
N LEU A 453 4.23 -20.57 -12.19
CA LEU A 453 4.75 -21.92 -12.40
C LEU A 453 6.26 -22.00 -12.16
N ASN A 454 7.02 -21.09 -12.76
CA ASN A 454 8.47 -21.03 -12.60
C ASN A 454 8.88 -20.83 -11.13
N TYR A 455 8.12 -20.00 -10.41
CA TYR A 455 8.37 -19.79 -8.99
C TYR A 455 8.20 -21.08 -8.16
N TYR A 456 7.07 -21.77 -8.31
CA TYR A 456 6.80 -23.01 -7.56
C TYR A 456 7.70 -24.16 -8.01
N ALA A 457 8.08 -24.21 -9.30
CA ALA A 457 9.06 -25.15 -9.82
C ALA A 457 10.51 -24.89 -9.33
N GLY A 458 10.79 -23.67 -8.85
CA GLY A 458 12.15 -23.28 -8.47
C GLY A 458 13.12 -23.07 -9.64
N ARG A 459 12.63 -23.12 -10.88
CA ARG A 459 13.41 -23.01 -12.12
C ARG A 459 12.59 -22.40 -13.23
N GLU A 460 13.24 -21.91 -14.27
CA GLU A 460 12.58 -21.55 -15.52
C GLU A 460 12.14 -22.85 -16.25
N ILE A 461 10.84 -22.96 -16.52
CA ILE A 461 10.27 -24.06 -17.29
C ILE A 461 10.40 -23.66 -18.76
N PRO A 462 11.01 -24.51 -19.65
CA PRO A 462 11.15 -24.19 -21.06
C PRO A 462 9.81 -24.07 -21.76
N ASP A 463 9.77 -23.32 -22.87
CA ASP A 463 8.61 -23.27 -23.75
C ASP A 463 8.44 -24.61 -24.44
N CYS A 464 7.20 -25.06 -24.66
CA CYS A 464 6.92 -26.22 -25.50
C CYS A 464 7.18 -25.84 -26.98
N ASN A 465 7.93 -26.66 -27.67
CA ASN A 465 8.18 -26.52 -29.11
C ASN A 465 6.92 -26.77 -29.94
#